data_e5331e0638bd98a569cdb33ec6716860
#
_entry.id   e5331e0638bd98a569cdb33ec6716860
#
_cell.length_a   1.000
_cell.length_b   1.000
_cell.length_c   1.000
_cell.angle_alpha   90.00
_cell.angle_beta   90.00
_cell.angle_gamma   90.00
#
_symmetry.space_group_name_H-M   'P 1'
#
loop_
_entity.id
_entity.type
_entity.pdbx_description
1 polymer ?
#
loop_
_entity_poly.entity_id
_entity_poly.type
_entity_poly.pdbx_seq_one_letter_code
_entity_poly.pdbx_strand_id
1 'polypeptide(L)'
;MTEAEALTRKIVEIFDIGAVDLIPSVIAPEYVDHQGLGEQEIRGPDGFREVVEAVRRYEGVHVTVEDLVADQERAAVRLRWYGVNQAGVVVTRETLDMLRFANGRLVEHWGSQLFRQEE
;
A
#
# COMPACT_ATOMS: atom_id res chain seq x y z
N MET A 1 -10.63 13.81 -11.06
CA MET A 1 -9.98 12.67 -10.40
C MET A 1 -10.56 11.38 -10.94
N THR A 2 -9.72 10.44 -11.35
CA THR A 2 -10.20 9.14 -11.81
C THR A 2 -10.60 8.28 -10.61
N GLU A 3 -11.38 7.23 -10.87
CA GLU A 3 -11.74 6.27 -9.83
C GLU A 3 -10.48 5.57 -9.25
N ALA A 4 -9.55 5.19 -10.12
CA ALA A 4 -8.30 4.56 -9.68
C ALA A 4 -7.49 5.49 -8.77
N GLU A 5 -7.44 6.79 -9.06
CA GLU A 5 -6.77 7.75 -8.17
C GLU A 5 -7.48 7.83 -6.82
N ALA A 6 -8.79 7.94 -6.82
CA ALA A 6 -9.57 8.03 -5.58
C ALA A 6 -9.40 6.78 -4.70
N LEU A 7 -9.44 5.60 -5.32
CA LEU A 7 -9.26 4.34 -4.61
C LEU A 7 -7.84 4.19 -4.08
N THR A 8 -6.85 4.63 -4.85
CA THR A 8 -5.44 4.61 -4.41
C THR A 8 -5.27 5.44 -3.15
N ARG A 9 -5.88 6.63 -3.09
CA ARG A 9 -5.79 7.49 -1.91
C ARG A 9 -6.47 6.86 -0.69
N LYS A 10 -7.56 6.14 -0.87
CA LYS A 10 -8.20 5.38 0.22
C LYS A 10 -7.31 4.27 0.74
N ILE A 11 -6.61 3.57 -0.15
CA ILE A 11 -5.67 2.52 0.24
C ILE A 11 -4.53 3.10 1.05
N VAL A 12 -3.97 4.24 0.63
CA VAL A 12 -2.92 4.94 1.39
C VAL A 12 -3.44 5.32 2.79
N GLU A 13 -4.67 5.81 2.88
CA GLU A 13 -5.30 6.16 4.16
C GLU A 13 -5.41 4.94 5.09
N ILE A 14 -5.73 3.77 4.55
CA ILE A 14 -5.80 2.54 5.36
C ILE A 14 -4.46 2.29 6.07
N PHE A 15 -3.35 2.45 5.35
CA PHE A 15 -2.02 2.30 5.95
C PHE A 15 -1.68 3.45 6.90
N ASP A 16 -2.02 4.68 6.53
CA ASP A 16 -1.62 5.88 7.26
C ASP A 16 -2.31 5.98 8.62
N ILE A 17 -3.61 5.73 8.68
CA ILE A 17 -4.39 5.88 9.92
C ILE A 17 -4.97 4.56 10.46
N GLY A 18 -4.70 3.43 9.80
CA GLY A 18 -5.21 2.15 10.26
C GLY A 18 -6.70 1.95 10.01
N ALA A 19 -7.26 2.53 8.96
CA ALA A 19 -8.68 2.48 8.65
C ALA A 19 -9.08 1.11 8.07
N VAL A 20 -8.87 0.04 8.84
CA VAL A 20 -9.06 -1.34 8.38
C VAL A 20 -10.52 -1.66 8.03
N ASP A 21 -11.47 -0.90 8.56
CA ASP A 21 -12.89 -1.09 8.24
C ASP A 21 -13.20 -0.80 6.76
N LEU A 22 -12.33 -0.06 6.09
CA LEU A 22 -12.49 0.23 4.66
C LEU A 22 -12.07 -0.95 3.77
N ILE A 23 -11.32 -1.91 4.28
CA ILE A 23 -10.75 -2.99 3.48
C ILE A 23 -11.80 -3.71 2.63
N PRO A 24 -12.93 -4.18 3.18
CA PRO A 24 -13.90 -4.90 2.35
C PRO A 24 -14.48 -4.09 1.19
N SER A 25 -14.51 -2.76 1.32
CA SER A 25 -15.08 -1.90 0.29
C SER A 25 -14.09 -1.54 -0.82
N VAL A 26 -12.77 -1.73 -0.59
CA VAL A 26 -11.74 -1.31 -1.55
C VAL A 26 -10.86 -2.45 -2.05
N ILE A 27 -10.85 -3.61 -1.37
CA ILE A 27 -10.05 -4.76 -1.75
C ILE A 27 -10.98 -5.87 -2.23
N ALA A 28 -10.72 -6.36 -3.44
CA ALA A 28 -11.54 -7.41 -4.06
C ALA A 28 -11.30 -8.76 -3.38
N PRO A 29 -12.30 -9.64 -3.35
CA PRO A 29 -12.09 -11.00 -2.87
C PRO A 29 -10.98 -11.75 -3.62
N GLU A 30 -10.81 -11.47 -4.91
CA GLU A 30 -9.78 -12.09 -5.76
C GLU A 30 -8.44 -11.36 -5.77
N TYR A 31 -8.24 -10.40 -4.89
CA TYR A 31 -7.02 -9.60 -4.82
C TYR A 31 -5.76 -10.46 -4.71
N VAL A 32 -4.73 -10.09 -5.48
CA VAL A 32 -3.40 -10.70 -5.43
C VAL A 32 -2.35 -9.61 -5.27
N ASP A 33 -1.49 -9.78 -4.27
CA ASP A 33 -0.34 -8.91 -4.03
C ASP A 33 0.92 -9.69 -4.42
N HIS A 34 1.57 -9.25 -5.49
CA HIS A 34 2.78 -9.91 -6.01
C HIS A 34 4.04 -9.51 -5.24
N GLN A 35 3.97 -8.46 -4.44
CA GLN A 35 5.10 -8.05 -3.60
C GLN A 35 5.20 -8.93 -2.36
N GLY A 36 4.06 -9.19 -1.72
CA GLY A 36 3.94 -10.12 -0.62
C GLY A 36 4.76 -9.81 0.63
N LEU A 37 4.63 -10.70 1.59
CA LEU A 37 5.48 -10.76 2.77
C LEU A 37 6.34 -12.03 2.61
N GLY A 38 7.62 -11.85 2.27
CA GLY A 38 8.50 -12.97 1.98
C GLY A 38 8.39 -13.43 0.53
N GLU A 39 8.39 -14.74 0.30
CA GLU A 39 8.41 -15.32 -1.05
C GLU A 39 7.02 -15.65 -1.59
N GLN A 40 5.99 -15.60 -0.73
CA GLN A 40 4.64 -16.01 -1.13
C GLN A 40 3.79 -14.82 -1.49
N GLU A 41 2.94 -14.98 -2.48
CA GLU A 41 1.92 -14.00 -2.81
C GLU A 41 0.91 -13.89 -1.68
N ILE A 42 0.46 -12.66 -1.45
CA ILE A 42 -0.60 -12.36 -0.50
C ILE A 42 -1.92 -12.29 -1.27
N ARG A 43 -2.98 -12.88 -0.72
CA ARG A 43 -4.26 -12.97 -1.42
C ARG A 43 -5.41 -12.52 -0.56
N GLY A 44 -6.36 -11.84 -1.20
CA GLY A 44 -7.64 -11.45 -0.64
C GLY A 44 -7.58 -10.35 0.41
N PRO A 45 -8.76 -9.94 0.89
CA PRO A 45 -8.85 -8.89 1.94
C PRO A 45 -8.13 -9.28 3.23
N ASP A 46 -8.17 -10.54 3.62
CA ASP A 46 -7.47 -10.99 4.83
C ASP A 46 -5.96 -10.88 4.68
N GLY A 47 -5.44 -11.26 3.50
CA GLY A 47 -4.02 -11.09 3.20
C GLY A 47 -3.61 -9.63 3.19
N PHE A 48 -4.41 -8.76 2.60
CA PHE A 48 -4.18 -7.32 2.63
C PHE A 48 -4.14 -6.80 4.06
N ARG A 49 -5.08 -7.22 4.91
CA ARG A 49 -5.13 -6.84 6.33
C ARG A 49 -3.85 -7.23 7.05
N GLU A 50 -3.31 -8.42 6.79
CA GLU A 50 -2.06 -8.87 7.41
C GLU A 50 -0.90 -7.93 7.07
N VAL A 51 -0.82 -7.44 5.84
CA VAL A 51 0.21 -6.48 5.43
C VAL A 51 0.03 -5.16 6.18
N VAL A 52 -1.21 -4.66 6.26
CA VAL A 52 -1.51 -3.44 7.02
C VAL A 52 -1.09 -3.59 8.47
N GLU A 53 -1.45 -4.70 9.09
CA GLU A 53 -1.13 -4.95 10.50
C GLU A 53 0.40 -5.02 10.72
N ALA A 54 1.13 -5.63 9.79
CA ALA A 54 2.59 -5.70 9.88
C ALA A 54 3.22 -4.30 9.82
N VAL A 55 2.74 -3.45 8.91
CA VAL A 55 3.21 -2.07 8.80
C VAL A 55 2.87 -1.28 10.06
N ARG A 56 1.65 -1.46 10.56
CA ARG A 56 1.14 -0.70 11.72
C ARG A 56 1.77 -1.11 13.05
N ARG A 57 2.60 -2.15 13.08
CA ARG A 57 3.40 -2.48 14.29
C ARG A 57 4.49 -1.44 14.55
N TYR A 58 4.89 -0.67 13.56
CA TYR A 58 5.79 0.47 13.76
C TYR A 58 5.01 1.57 14.46
N GLU A 59 5.69 2.34 15.32
CA GLU A 59 5.05 3.48 15.97
C GLU A 59 5.03 4.69 15.04
N GLY A 60 3.96 5.48 15.14
CA GLY A 60 3.85 6.74 14.43
C GLY A 60 3.88 6.60 12.93
N VAL A 61 3.34 5.50 12.41
CA VAL A 61 3.30 5.26 10.96
C VAL A 61 2.66 6.44 10.25
N HIS A 62 3.35 6.93 9.24
CA HIS A 62 2.85 7.97 8.36
C HIS A 62 3.23 7.63 6.93
N VAL A 63 2.26 7.73 6.02
CA VAL A 63 2.45 7.44 4.60
C VAL A 63 2.07 8.67 3.81
N THR A 64 2.96 9.14 2.94
CA THR A 64 2.68 10.28 2.08
C THR A 64 2.76 9.87 0.62
N VAL A 65 1.83 10.41 -0.17
CA VAL A 65 1.87 10.27 -1.62
C VAL A 65 2.81 11.34 -2.17
N GLU A 66 3.95 10.90 -2.70
CA GLU A 66 4.92 11.82 -3.30
C GLU A 66 4.58 12.10 -4.76
N ASP A 67 4.04 11.11 -5.46
CA ASP A 67 3.65 11.24 -6.86
C ASP A 67 2.61 10.18 -7.20
N LEU A 68 1.67 10.50 -8.09
CA LEU A 68 0.61 9.58 -8.46
C LEU A 68 0.15 9.88 -9.88
N VAL A 69 0.15 8.86 -10.73
CA VAL A 69 -0.46 8.93 -12.06
C VAL A 69 -1.47 7.80 -12.18
N ALA A 70 -2.60 8.08 -12.82
CA ALA A 70 -3.67 7.09 -12.91
C ALA A 70 -4.47 7.28 -14.20
N ASP A 71 -4.90 6.16 -14.78
CA ASP A 71 -5.98 6.13 -15.76
C ASP A 71 -7.26 5.66 -15.05
N GLN A 72 -8.20 5.07 -15.77
CA GLN A 72 -9.47 4.63 -15.16
C GLN A 72 -9.32 3.38 -14.31
N GLU A 73 -8.38 2.50 -14.64
CA GLU A 73 -8.26 1.19 -14.04
C GLU A 73 -6.95 0.95 -13.32
N ARG A 74 -5.93 1.77 -13.58
CA ARG A 74 -4.59 1.55 -13.02
C ARG A 74 -4.02 2.83 -12.45
N ALA A 75 -3.21 2.66 -11.42
CA ALA A 75 -2.46 3.76 -10.82
C ALA A 75 -1.02 3.33 -10.58
N ALA A 76 -0.11 4.27 -10.77
CA ALA A 76 1.27 4.14 -10.32
C ALA A 76 1.49 5.23 -9.28
N VAL A 77 1.99 4.84 -8.11
CA VAL A 77 2.13 5.75 -6.98
C VAL A 77 3.50 5.58 -6.33
N ARG A 78 4.15 6.71 -6.05
CA ARG A 78 5.38 6.73 -5.29
C ARG A 78 5.05 7.20 -3.89
N LEU A 79 5.37 6.36 -2.90
CA LEU A 79 5.02 6.56 -1.51
C LEU A 79 6.26 6.71 -0.66
N ARG A 80 6.16 7.55 0.36
CA ARG A 80 7.15 7.63 1.43
C ARG A 80 6.52 7.10 2.71
N TRP A 81 7.22 6.17 3.34
CA TRP A 81 6.79 5.51 4.56
C TRP A 81 7.70 5.94 5.70
N TYR A 82 7.09 6.25 6.84
CA TYR A 82 7.78 6.61 8.07
C TYR A 82 7.23 5.77 9.21
N GLY A 83 8.10 5.36 10.11
CA GLY A 83 7.69 4.71 11.34
C GLY A 83 8.89 4.54 12.26
N VAL A 84 8.61 4.15 13.50
CA VAL A 84 9.65 3.88 14.50
C VAL A 84 9.55 2.41 14.86
N ASN A 85 10.66 1.67 14.76
CA ASN A 85 10.67 0.25 15.08
C ASN A 85 10.71 0.00 16.58
N GLN A 86 10.67 -1.27 16.99
CA GLN A 86 10.66 -1.66 18.40
C GLN A 86 11.93 -1.26 19.16
N ALA A 87 13.04 -1.08 18.44
CA ALA A 87 14.30 -0.62 19.01
C ALA A 87 14.36 0.91 19.15
N GLY A 88 13.29 1.63 18.81
CA GLY A 88 13.24 3.09 18.87
C GLY A 88 13.95 3.78 17.70
N VAL A 89 14.23 3.05 16.63
CA VAL A 89 14.94 3.58 15.47
C VAL A 89 13.93 4.04 14.43
N VAL A 90 14.11 5.26 13.93
CA VAL A 90 13.31 5.80 12.82
C VAL A 90 13.65 5.04 11.55
N VAL A 91 12.62 4.54 10.89
CA VAL A 91 12.73 3.83 9.62
C VAL A 91 11.94 4.60 8.57
N THR A 92 12.58 4.91 7.45
CA THR A 92 11.92 5.51 6.29
C THR A 92 12.15 4.63 5.07
N ARG A 93 11.14 4.54 4.24
CA ARG A 93 11.20 3.78 2.98
C ARG A 93 10.51 4.58 1.89
N GLU A 94 10.96 4.42 0.66
CA GLU A 94 10.22 4.88 -0.49
C GLU A 94 9.88 3.66 -1.34
N THR A 95 8.65 3.61 -1.83
CA THR A 95 8.19 2.53 -2.72
C THR A 95 7.57 3.11 -3.97
N LEU A 96 7.66 2.32 -5.04
CA LEU A 96 6.91 2.56 -6.26
C LEU A 96 5.97 1.39 -6.44
N ASP A 97 4.67 1.70 -6.48
CA ASP A 97 3.63 0.68 -6.48
C ASP A 97 2.74 0.85 -7.70
N MET A 98 2.38 -0.28 -8.33
CA MET A 98 1.40 -0.30 -9.39
C MET A 98 0.17 -1.06 -8.92
N LEU A 99 -1.00 -0.47 -9.14
CA LEU A 99 -2.28 -0.95 -8.67
C LEU A 99 -3.22 -1.11 -9.86
N ARG A 100 -3.91 -2.26 -9.91
CA ARG A 100 -4.96 -2.47 -10.92
C ARG A 100 -6.29 -2.65 -10.21
N PHE A 101 -7.30 -1.94 -10.71
CA PHE A 101 -8.65 -1.92 -10.14
C PHE A 101 -9.66 -2.51 -11.12
N ALA A 102 -10.67 -3.17 -10.58
CA ALA A 102 -11.82 -3.64 -11.33
C ALA A 102 -13.05 -3.62 -10.44
N ASN A 103 -14.17 -3.17 -10.97
CA ASN A 103 -15.44 -3.11 -10.24
C ASN A 103 -15.33 -2.33 -8.92
N GLY A 104 -14.57 -1.25 -8.94
CA GLY A 104 -14.45 -0.36 -7.78
C GLY A 104 -13.57 -0.90 -6.65
N ARG A 105 -12.75 -1.93 -6.93
CA ARG A 105 -11.89 -2.53 -5.91
C ARG A 105 -10.50 -2.86 -6.48
N LEU A 106 -9.52 -2.89 -5.60
CA LEU A 106 -8.16 -3.31 -5.94
C LEU A 106 -8.13 -4.81 -6.19
N VAL A 107 -7.64 -5.21 -7.36
CA VAL A 107 -7.55 -6.63 -7.73
C VAL A 107 -6.11 -7.13 -7.82
N GLU A 108 -5.15 -6.22 -8.02
CA GLU A 108 -3.77 -6.66 -8.21
C GLU A 108 -2.79 -5.55 -7.81
N HIS A 109 -1.69 -5.94 -7.19
CA HIS A 109 -0.66 -5.01 -6.72
C HIS A 109 0.73 -5.56 -7.03
N TRP A 110 1.57 -4.69 -7.58
CA TRP A 110 3.02 -4.89 -7.73
C TRP A 110 3.73 -3.74 -7.02
N GLY A 111 4.81 -4.03 -6.34
CA GLY A 111 5.54 -2.98 -5.66
C GLY A 111 7.03 -3.25 -5.63
N SER A 112 7.78 -2.19 -5.50
CA SER A 112 9.23 -2.25 -5.39
C SER A 112 9.71 -1.16 -4.44
N GLN A 113 10.65 -1.51 -3.58
CA GLN A 113 11.31 -0.53 -2.75
C GLN A 113 12.34 0.22 -3.58
N LEU A 114 12.35 1.54 -3.46
CA LEU A 114 13.31 2.40 -4.12
C LEU A 114 14.52 2.55 -3.21
N PHE A 115 15.69 2.27 -3.75
CA PHE A 115 16.95 2.40 -3.02
C PHE A 115 17.68 3.64 -3.49
N ARG A 116 18.23 4.40 -2.55
CA ARG A 116 19.15 5.49 -2.85
C ARG A 116 20.55 4.98 -2.64
N GLN A 117 21.43 5.31 -3.58
CA GLN A 117 22.85 5.06 -3.41
C GLN A 117 23.40 6.10 -2.45
N GLU A 118 24.00 5.64 -1.36
CA GLU A 118 24.69 6.53 -0.44
C GLU A 118 26.08 6.84 -0.98
N GLU A 119 26.47 8.09 -0.86
CA GLU A 119 27.80 8.54 -1.25
C GLU A 119 28.73 8.63 -0.05
#